data_6052ae53c631201ccecf776af2ef3578
#
_entry.id   6052ae53c631201ccecf776af2ef3578
#
_cell.length_a   1.000
_cell.length_b   1.000
_cell.length_c   1.000
_cell.angle_alpha   90.00
_cell.angle_beta   90.00
_cell.angle_gamma   90.00
#
_symmetry.space_group_name_H-M   'P 1'
#
loop_
_entity.id
_entity.type
_entity.pdbx_description
1 polymer ?
#
loop_
_entity_poly.entity_id
_entity_poly.type
_entity_poly.pdbx_seq_one_letter_code
_entity_poly.pdbx_strand_id
1 'polypeptide(L)'
;MVNLGGATENDRKKIVITKDSKAFFHNNVDYCVGTGRMGLALTEEYQEELRLVQKEIGFKHIRGHGLFCDDMAIFQTYEEDGKVRVEYNYTYLDRVMDAYKKVGLRPFLELGFMPKKLASGSQTIFYWQGNTTPPKDYDMWCNMVHSLLRHLMGRYGEEEVIQWPIEVWNEPNLCGFWENADMQEYFKLFHRTFDAIKEVNPGFRVGGPAVCGGTDEKWIQAFMEYCHENHIPVDFVTSHHYTIDPPECIGHYAYSELMKAEDGFANLKTTRDIIDSFPEYKGLQIHITEFNSSYTPQGVIHDTNLNAALIAQQLSRLGDVNESYSYWTFGDVFEELGVPFTPFHGGFGLVANGCITKPTFWTFAFYKKLEESEANCVYKDDNIVVLKRANGDYLGVAWNIARKSTEQGKEKMLLEFTFPAEQEEYCFLTKTVDEETCNPLKVWHDMGEPANLSEEQTKLIRESSRPFVKTERKKQEDGNICVELPVNENGVIYFELNAGKVNPDRGYDYDRVVSLKA
;
A
#
# COMPACT_ATOMS: atom_id res chain seq x y z
N MET A 1 12.48 3.55 38.71
CA MET A 1 11.77 4.84 38.59
C MET A 1 12.33 5.50 37.33
N VAL A 2 11.67 5.29 36.22
CA VAL A 2 12.01 5.99 34.96
C VAL A 2 11.52 7.42 35.12
N ASN A 3 12.43 8.36 34.99
CA ASN A 3 12.17 9.78 35.10
C ASN A 3 11.27 10.20 33.92
N LEU A 4 10.00 10.40 34.17
CA LEU A 4 9.07 11.00 33.21
C LEU A 4 9.45 12.48 33.07
N GLY A 5 10.40 12.79 32.20
CA GLY A 5 10.68 14.15 31.77
C GLY A 5 9.35 14.77 31.30
N GLY A 6 8.89 15.81 31.96
CA GLY A 6 7.63 16.46 31.66
C GLY A 6 7.64 17.01 30.23
N ALA A 7 6.67 16.60 29.41
CA ALA A 7 6.42 17.19 28.11
C ALA A 7 6.24 18.72 28.30
N THR A 8 6.88 19.51 27.47
CA THR A 8 6.72 20.97 27.48
C THR A 8 5.29 21.34 27.06
N GLU A 9 4.81 22.51 27.39
CA GLU A 9 3.45 22.96 27.02
C GLU A 9 3.24 22.95 25.50
N ASN A 10 4.31 23.09 24.72
CA ASN A 10 4.31 23.04 23.24
C ASN A 10 4.11 21.62 22.65
N ASP A 11 4.25 20.58 23.47
CA ASP A 11 4.15 19.18 23.01
C ASP A 11 2.75 18.58 23.30
N ARG A 12 1.87 19.35 23.91
CA ARG A 12 0.50 18.96 24.26
C ARG A 12 -0.49 19.44 23.22
N LYS A 13 -1.35 18.54 22.77
CA LYS A 13 -2.46 18.83 21.85
C LYS A 13 -3.77 18.39 22.49
N LYS A 14 -4.65 19.33 22.75
CA LYS A 14 -5.97 19.07 23.30
C LYS A 14 -6.98 18.84 22.19
N ILE A 15 -7.73 17.75 22.27
CA ILE A 15 -8.74 17.34 21.31
C ILE A 15 -10.04 17.11 22.08
N VAL A 16 -11.05 17.90 21.76
CA VAL A 16 -12.38 17.80 22.37
C VAL A 16 -13.34 17.23 21.33
N ILE A 17 -13.81 16.01 21.56
CA ILE A 17 -14.87 15.38 20.76
C ILE A 17 -16.21 15.73 21.41
N THR A 18 -17.16 16.15 20.60
CA THR A 18 -18.55 16.43 21.05
C THR A 18 -19.51 15.44 20.39
N LYS A 19 -20.78 15.45 20.79
CA LYS A 19 -21.79 14.58 20.16
C LYS A 19 -22.03 14.92 18.69
N ASP A 20 -21.76 16.16 18.28
CA ASP A 20 -21.97 16.66 16.93
C ASP A 20 -20.70 16.69 16.08
N SER A 21 -19.56 16.24 16.65
CA SER A 21 -18.29 16.18 15.94
C SER A 21 -18.38 15.26 14.73
N LYS A 22 -17.95 15.77 13.57
CA LYS A 22 -17.91 15.05 12.28
C LYS A 22 -16.69 15.50 11.50
N ALA A 23 -16.03 14.55 10.85
CA ALA A 23 -14.94 14.80 9.93
C ALA A 23 -15.07 13.87 8.72
N PHE A 24 -14.44 14.27 7.61
CA PHE A 24 -14.36 13.40 6.44
C PHE A 24 -13.13 12.49 6.55
N PHE A 25 -13.34 11.22 6.33
CA PHE A 25 -12.28 10.23 6.21
C PHE A 25 -12.79 9.09 5.33
N HIS A 26 -12.16 8.92 4.18
CA HIS A 26 -12.39 7.79 3.29
C HIS A 26 -11.22 6.81 3.43
N ASN A 27 -11.54 5.60 3.87
CA ASN A 27 -10.55 4.54 4.06
C ASN A 27 -10.85 3.39 3.11
N ASN A 28 -9.91 3.11 2.23
CA ASN A 28 -9.98 1.98 1.31
C ASN A 28 -8.62 1.24 1.31
N VAL A 29 -8.07 1.10 2.52
CA VAL A 29 -6.70 0.60 2.77
C VAL A 29 -6.48 -0.81 2.23
N ASP A 30 -7.53 -1.63 2.19
CA ASP A 30 -7.47 -3.02 1.75
C ASP A 30 -7.79 -3.20 0.26
N TYR A 31 -8.00 -2.12 -0.51
CA TYR A 31 -8.41 -2.26 -1.90
C TYR A 31 -7.37 -2.97 -2.75
N CYS A 32 -6.10 -2.56 -2.68
CA CYS A 32 -5.03 -3.14 -3.49
C CYS A 32 -3.69 -3.11 -2.78
N VAL A 33 -2.82 -4.05 -3.11
CA VAL A 33 -1.40 -4.06 -2.71
C VAL A 33 -0.53 -4.38 -3.93
N GLY A 34 0.66 -3.79 -3.99
CA GLY A 34 1.64 -4.07 -5.02
C GLY A 34 2.46 -5.33 -4.77
N THR A 35 2.99 -5.88 -5.84
CA THR A 35 4.02 -6.92 -5.84
C THR A 35 4.99 -6.68 -6.98
N GLY A 36 6.17 -7.27 -6.94
CA GLY A 36 7.14 -7.26 -8.03
C GLY A 36 6.69 -8.08 -9.24
N ARG A 37 7.63 -8.67 -9.96
CA ARG A 37 7.29 -9.47 -11.14
C ARG A 37 6.42 -10.69 -10.80
N MET A 38 5.48 -10.97 -11.66
CA MET A 38 4.45 -11.98 -11.45
C MET A 38 5.02 -13.39 -11.28
N GLY A 39 6.13 -13.71 -11.93
CA GLY A 39 6.81 -15.01 -11.82
C GLY A 39 7.28 -15.36 -10.40
N LEU A 40 7.53 -14.38 -9.53
CA LEU A 40 7.89 -14.62 -8.12
C LEU A 40 6.79 -15.30 -7.33
N ALA A 41 5.53 -15.10 -7.72
CA ALA A 41 4.39 -15.77 -7.09
C ALA A 41 4.39 -17.30 -7.23
N LEU A 42 5.28 -17.87 -8.03
CA LEU A 42 5.51 -19.31 -8.14
C LEU A 42 6.42 -19.87 -7.04
N THR A 43 7.04 -19.00 -6.23
CA THR A 43 7.96 -19.40 -5.14
C THR A 43 7.20 -19.60 -3.82
N GLU A 44 7.72 -20.48 -2.95
CA GLU A 44 7.10 -20.79 -1.68
C GLU A 44 7.17 -19.61 -0.71
N GLU A 45 8.34 -18.97 -0.58
CA GLU A 45 8.55 -17.84 0.32
C GLU A 45 7.59 -16.69 0.03
N TYR A 46 7.41 -16.31 -1.24
CA TYR A 46 6.40 -15.34 -1.66
C TYR A 46 4.99 -15.73 -1.17
N GLN A 47 4.62 -17.00 -1.31
CA GLN A 47 3.30 -17.48 -0.89
C GLN A 47 3.13 -17.49 0.63
N GLU A 48 4.20 -17.72 1.39
CA GLU A 48 4.16 -17.65 2.85
C GLU A 48 3.97 -16.22 3.33
N GLU A 49 4.73 -15.28 2.80
CA GLU A 49 4.60 -13.84 3.10
C GLU A 49 3.21 -13.32 2.72
N LEU A 50 2.72 -13.68 1.53
CA LEU A 50 1.39 -13.28 1.08
C LEU A 50 0.27 -13.82 1.99
N ARG A 51 0.37 -15.06 2.45
CA ARG A 51 -0.59 -15.63 3.43
C ARG A 51 -0.57 -14.88 4.76
N LEU A 52 0.60 -14.45 5.22
CA LEU A 52 0.73 -13.64 6.44
C LEU A 52 0.01 -12.29 6.28
N VAL A 53 0.27 -11.59 5.18
CA VAL A 53 -0.36 -10.30 4.87
C VAL A 53 -1.89 -10.45 4.76
N GLN A 54 -2.36 -11.45 4.02
CA GLN A 54 -3.79 -11.67 3.83
C GLN A 54 -4.52 -12.06 5.11
N LYS A 55 -3.87 -12.75 6.04
CA LYS A 55 -4.45 -13.11 7.33
C LYS A 55 -4.71 -11.90 8.24
N GLU A 56 -3.81 -10.92 8.24
CA GLU A 56 -3.86 -9.80 9.19
C GLU A 56 -4.47 -8.52 8.57
N ILE A 57 -4.29 -8.31 7.26
CA ILE A 57 -4.77 -7.12 6.54
C ILE A 57 -5.90 -7.47 5.57
N GLY A 58 -5.70 -8.49 4.72
CA GLY A 58 -6.75 -8.99 3.84
C GLY A 58 -7.07 -8.04 2.69
N PHE A 59 -6.07 -7.74 1.85
CA PHE A 59 -6.26 -6.97 0.62
C PHE A 59 -7.25 -7.64 -0.33
N LYS A 60 -7.96 -6.84 -1.13
CA LYS A 60 -8.93 -7.29 -2.14
C LYS A 60 -8.28 -7.57 -3.48
N HIS A 61 -7.29 -6.73 -3.85
CA HIS A 61 -6.58 -6.83 -5.14
C HIS A 61 -5.07 -6.87 -4.93
N ILE A 62 -4.39 -7.39 -5.96
CA ILE A 62 -2.93 -7.38 -6.05
C ILE A 62 -2.50 -6.97 -7.47
N ARG A 63 -1.56 -6.00 -7.57
CA ARG A 63 -1.00 -5.51 -8.81
C ARG A 63 0.49 -5.85 -8.90
N GLY A 64 0.92 -6.40 -10.02
CA GLY A 64 2.32 -6.77 -10.24
C GLY A 64 2.75 -6.65 -11.67
N HIS A 65 4.06 -6.49 -11.86
CA HIS A 65 4.71 -6.34 -13.15
C HIS A 65 4.86 -7.63 -13.93
N GLY A 66 5.04 -7.48 -15.23
CA GLY A 66 5.60 -8.53 -16.07
C GLY A 66 4.67 -9.68 -16.39
N LEU A 67 3.36 -9.45 -16.46
CA LEU A 67 2.38 -10.45 -16.86
C LEU A 67 2.75 -11.14 -18.18
N PHE A 68 3.25 -10.37 -19.16
CA PHE A 68 3.63 -10.89 -20.49
C PHE A 68 5.13 -11.13 -20.67
N CYS A 69 5.93 -11.02 -19.62
CA CYS A 69 7.36 -11.30 -19.70
C CYS A 69 7.63 -12.76 -20.06
N ASP A 70 8.81 -13.01 -20.63
CA ASP A 70 9.17 -14.33 -21.17
C ASP A 70 9.23 -15.43 -20.08
N ASP A 71 9.48 -15.08 -18.81
CA ASP A 71 9.47 -16.01 -17.69
C ASP A 71 8.04 -16.50 -17.33
N MET A 72 6.99 -15.74 -17.68
CA MET A 72 5.60 -16.20 -17.59
C MET A 72 5.20 -17.09 -18.76
N ALA A 73 6.01 -17.15 -19.80
CA ALA A 73 5.90 -18.04 -20.96
C ALA A 73 4.59 -17.97 -21.75
N ILE A 74 3.83 -16.87 -21.64
CA ILE A 74 2.50 -16.74 -22.27
C ILE A 74 2.61 -16.72 -23.80
N PHE A 75 3.48 -15.85 -24.36
CA PHE A 75 3.63 -15.68 -25.80
C PHE A 75 4.71 -16.62 -26.36
N GLN A 76 4.28 -17.63 -27.09
CA GLN A 76 5.19 -18.62 -27.69
C GLN A 76 5.14 -18.54 -29.23
N THR A 77 6.27 -18.71 -29.87
CA THR A 77 6.34 -18.82 -31.33
C THR A 77 7.14 -20.05 -31.74
N TYR A 78 6.69 -20.73 -32.79
CA TYR A 78 7.41 -21.81 -33.44
C TYR A 78 7.28 -21.68 -34.96
N GLU A 79 8.15 -22.34 -35.68
CA GLU A 79 8.14 -22.35 -37.14
C GLU A 79 7.50 -23.65 -37.64
N GLU A 80 6.51 -23.52 -38.51
CA GLU A 80 5.83 -24.64 -39.17
C GLU A 80 5.69 -24.31 -40.65
N ASP A 81 6.18 -25.15 -41.53
CA ASP A 81 6.14 -24.99 -42.99
C ASP A 81 6.67 -23.62 -43.48
N GLY A 82 7.77 -23.14 -42.84
CA GLY A 82 8.37 -21.84 -43.14
C GLY A 82 7.53 -20.62 -42.73
N LYS A 83 6.51 -20.80 -41.87
CA LYS A 83 5.67 -19.74 -41.30
C LYS A 83 5.79 -19.71 -39.79
N VAL A 84 5.88 -18.51 -39.26
CA VAL A 84 5.83 -18.30 -37.79
C VAL A 84 4.39 -18.51 -37.32
N ARG A 85 4.21 -19.43 -36.40
CA ARG A 85 2.97 -19.67 -35.67
C ARG A 85 3.06 -19.09 -34.27
N VAL A 86 1.94 -18.60 -33.73
CA VAL A 86 1.83 -18.08 -32.37
C VAL A 86 0.93 -19.02 -31.56
N GLU A 87 1.39 -19.37 -30.39
CA GLU A 87 0.61 -20.10 -29.38
C GLU A 87 0.70 -19.36 -28.03
N TYR A 88 -0.32 -19.55 -27.20
CA TYR A 88 -0.38 -18.96 -25.87
C TYR A 88 -0.37 -20.04 -24.80
N ASN A 89 0.58 -19.92 -23.85
CA ASN A 89 0.72 -20.85 -22.74
C ASN A 89 0.35 -20.18 -21.42
N TYR A 90 -0.72 -20.61 -20.80
CA TYR A 90 -1.23 -20.04 -19.57
C TYR A 90 -0.87 -20.82 -18.30
N THR A 91 0.02 -21.83 -18.40
CA THR A 91 0.34 -22.71 -17.27
C THR A 91 0.81 -21.94 -16.03
N TYR A 92 1.72 -20.99 -16.19
CA TYR A 92 2.21 -20.20 -15.04
C TYR A 92 1.21 -19.13 -14.61
N LEU A 93 0.54 -18.48 -15.55
CA LEU A 93 -0.56 -17.57 -15.24
C LEU A 93 -1.62 -18.23 -14.35
N ASP A 94 -2.08 -19.40 -14.75
CA ASP A 94 -3.09 -20.15 -14.00
C ASP A 94 -2.64 -20.45 -12.57
N ARG A 95 -1.38 -20.87 -12.39
CA ARG A 95 -0.83 -21.12 -11.06
C ARG A 95 -0.80 -19.88 -10.18
N VAL A 96 -0.40 -18.75 -10.74
CA VAL A 96 -0.37 -17.45 -10.03
C VAL A 96 -1.78 -17.02 -9.65
N MET A 97 -2.72 -17.01 -10.59
CA MET A 97 -4.10 -16.61 -10.34
C MET A 97 -4.83 -17.54 -9.37
N ASP A 98 -4.58 -18.84 -9.46
CA ASP A 98 -5.11 -19.83 -8.50
C ASP A 98 -4.55 -19.59 -7.09
N ALA A 99 -3.27 -19.22 -6.98
CA ALA A 99 -2.64 -18.89 -5.70
C ALA A 99 -3.25 -17.62 -5.08
N TYR A 100 -3.45 -16.56 -5.86
CA TYR A 100 -4.13 -15.35 -5.40
C TYR A 100 -5.57 -15.64 -4.94
N LYS A 101 -6.31 -16.40 -5.73
CA LYS A 101 -7.68 -16.79 -5.38
C LYS A 101 -7.76 -17.59 -4.06
N LYS A 102 -6.78 -18.47 -3.78
CA LYS A 102 -6.72 -19.24 -2.52
C LYS A 102 -6.64 -18.37 -1.27
N VAL A 103 -6.09 -17.17 -1.39
CA VAL A 103 -5.95 -16.22 -0.29
C VAL A 103 -6.94 -15.05 -0.39
N GLY A 104 -7.94 -15.15 -1.27
CA GLY A 104 -9.02 -14.16 -1.40
C GLY A 104 -8.66 -12.91 -2.21
N LEU A 105 -7.55 -12.94 -2.97
CA LEU A 105 -7.13 -11.83 -3.83
C LEU A 105 -7.68 -11.95 -5.25
N ARG A 106 -7.99 -10.81 -5.84
CA ARG A 106 -8.20 -10.60 -7.26
C ARG A 106 -7.01 -9.86 -7.87
N PRO A 107 -6.60 -10.14 -9.10
CA PRO A 107 -5.59 -9.31 -9.74
C PRO A 107 -6.17 -7.93 -10.11
N PHE A 108 -5.36 -6.88 -9.95
CA PHE A 108 -5.44 -5.64 -10.68
C PHE A 108 -4.46 -5.82 -11.83
N LEU A 109 -4.96 -6.15 -13.02
CA LEU A 109 -4.11 -6.60 -14.13
C LEU A 109 -3.34 -5.43 -14.75
N GLU A 110 -2.01 -5.44 -14.62
CA GLU A 110 -1.12 -4.59 -15.40
C GLU A 110 -0.73 -5.34 -16.68
N LEU A 111 -1.08 -4.81 -17.85
CA LEU A 111 -0.72 -5.40 -19.13
C LEU A 111 0.68 -4.92 -19.57
N GLY A 112 1.70 -5.61 -19.10
CA GLY A 112 3.12 -5.35 -19.33
C GLY A 112 3.98 -6.56 -18.89
N PHE A 113 5.28 -6.66 -19.18
CA PHE A 113 5.96 -5.90 -20.22
C PHE A 113 5.91 -6.66 -21.54
N MET A 114 6.59 -6.16 -22.60
CA MET A 114 6.49 -6.74 -23.93
C MET A 114 7.18 -8.12 -24.01
N PRO A 115 6.53 -9.16 -24.53
CA PRO A 115 7.25 -10.42 -24.83
C PRO A 115 8.37 -10.14 -25.82
N LYS A 116 9.57 -10.65 -25.55
CA LYS A 116 10.76 -10.41 -26.40
C LYS A 116 10.53 -10.73 -27.87
N LYS A 117 9.79 -11.78 -28.18
CA LYS A 117 9.47 -12.17 -29.56
C LYS A 117 8.45 -11.27 -30.25
N LEU A 118 7.71 -10.47 -29.49
CA LEU A 118 6.75 -9.47 -30.00
C LEU A 118 7.33 -8.03 -29.98
N ALA A 119 8.41 -7.80 -29.27
CA ALA A 119 9.05 -6.52 -29.10
C ALA A 119 9.60 -5.95 -30.43
N SER A 120 9.51 -4.62 -30.62
CA SER A 120 10.11 -3.90 -31.75
C SER A 120 11.60 -3.65 -31.57
N GLY A 121 12.08 -3.64 -30.33
CA GLY A 121 13.45 -3.34 -29.95
C GLY A 121 13.96 -4.25 -28.82
N SER A 122 15.13 -3.88 -28.27
CA SER A 122 15.84 -4.68 -27.28
C SER A 122 16.02 -3.97 -25.92
N GLN A 123 15.41 -2.80 -25.73
CA GLN A 123 15.48 -2.11 -24.44
C GLN A 123 14.80 -2.96 -23.38
N THR A 124 15.46 -3.10 -22.23
CA THR A 124 14.92 -3.85 -21.08
C THR A 124 15.13 -3.08 -19.79
N ILE A 125 14.31 -3.38 -18.79
CA ILE A 125 14.41 -2.85 -17.44
C ILE A 125 14.48 -3.99 -16.42
N PHE A 126 15.01 -3.68 -15.24
CA PHE A 126 15.17 -4.58 -14.13
C PHE A 126 16.14 -5.75 -14.34
N TYR A 127 16.52 -6.40 -13.25
CA TYR A 127 17.39 -7.59 -13.24
C TYR A 127 16.84 -8.71 -14.13
N TRP A 128 15.53 -8.91 -14.15
CA TRP A 128 14.84 -9.93 -14.93
C TRP A 128 14.49 -9.50 -16.38
N GLN A 129 15.05 -8.36 -16.84
CA GLN A 129 15.06 -7.92 -18.24
C GLN A 129 13.67 -7.83 -18.90
N GLY A 130 12.68 -7.24 -18.23
CA GLY A 130 11.40 -6.90 -18.85
C GLY A 130 11.60 -5.99 -20.06
N ASN A 131 11.10 -6.36 -21.24
CA ASN A 131 11.27 -5.56 -22.45
C ASN A 131 10.29 -4.37 -22.45
N THR A 132 10.82 -3.17 -22.69
CA THR A 132 10.10 -1.89 -22.59
C THR A 132 9.92 -1.17 -23.91
N THR A 133 10.02 -1.91 -25.02
CA THR A 133 9.77 -1.36 -26.37
C THR A 133 8.35 -1.64 -26.83
N PRO A 134 7.80 -0.85 -27.77
CA PRO A 134 6.49 -1.12 -28.37
C PRO A 134 6.40 -2.48 -29.04
N PRO A 135 5.20 -3.00 -29.30
CA PRO A 135 5.05 -4.21 -30.09
C PRO A 135 5.44 -3.94 -31.55
N LYS A 136 6.18 -4.84 -32.18
CA LYS A 136 6.46 -4.75 -33.63
C LYS A 136 5.23 -4.99 -34.50
N ASP A 137 4.17 -5.58 -33.90
CA ASP A 137 2.91 -5.88 -34.56
C ASP A 137 1.77 -5.71 -33.54
N TYR A 138 0.96 -4.67 -33.75
CA TYR A 138 -0.17 -4.33 -32.86
C TYR A 138 -1.32 -5.31 -32.95
N ASP A 139 -1.52 -5.98 -34.09
CA ASP A 139 -2.58 -6.98 -34.23
C ASP A 139 -2.22 -8.24 -33.44
N MET A 140 -0.93 -8.64 -33.43
CA MET A 140 -0.46 -9.72 -32.57
C MET A 140 -0.60 -9.37 -31.07
N TRP A 141 -0.33 -8.12 -30.69
CA TRP A 141 -0.55 -7.66 -29.31
C TRP A 141 -2.02 -7.75 -28.93
N CYS A 142 -2.92 -7.19 -29.73
CA CYS A 142 -4.36 -7.25 -29.50
C CYS A 142 -4.87 -8.71 -29.43
N ASN A 143 -4.38 -9.59 -30.32
CA ASN A 143 -4.73 -11.01 -30.30
C ASN A 143 -4.26 -11.70 -29.02
N MET A 144 -3.09 -11.33 -28.47
CA MET A 144 -2.62 -11.85 -27.19
C MET A 144 -3.55 -11.39 -26.05
N VAL A 145 -3.94 -10.13 -26.03
CA VAL A 145 -4.89 -9.59 -25.04
C VAL A 145 -6.26 -10.28 -25.13
N HIS A 146 -6.79 -10.45 -26.35
CA HIS A 146 -8.03 -11.21 -26.58
C HIS A 146 -7.95 -12.63 -26.04
N SER A 147 -6.84 -13.32 -26.37
CA SER A 147 -6.63 -14.71 -25.92
C SER A 147 -6.53 -14.81 -24.39
N LEU A 148 -5.79 -13.89 -23.75
CA LEU A 148 -5.67 -13.80 -22.29
C LEU A 148 -7.05 -13.68 -21.63
N LEU A 149 -7.83 -12.69 -22.03
CA LEU A 149 -9.11 -12.39 -21.38
C LEU A 149 -10.13 -13.52 -21.59
N ARG A 150 -10.20 -14.10 -22.80
CA ARG A 150 -11.04 -15.28 -23.06
C ARG A 150 -10.63 -16.48 -22.22
N HIS A 151 -9.32 -16.71 -22.05
CA HIS A 151 -8.80 -17.77 -21.20
C HIS A 151 -9.22 -17.57 -19.75
N LEU A 152 -9.00 -16.36 -19.21
CA LEU A 152 -9.36 -16.02 -17.83
C LEU A 152 -10.86 -16.15 -17.58
N MET A 153 -11.71 -15.63 -18.49
CA MET A 153 -13.17 -15.78 -18.40
C MET A 153 -13.60 -17.24 -18.48
N GLY A 154 -12.98 -18.03 -19.36
CA GLY A 154 -13.25 -19.46 -19.47
C GLY A 154 -12.88 -20.26 -18.23
N ARG A 155 -11.83 -19.84 -17.51
CA ARG A 155 -11.33 -20.54 -16.31
C ARG A 155 -12.03 -20.09 -15.02
N TYR A 156 -12.22 -18.78 -14.84
CA TYR A 156 -12.69 -18.19 -13.56
C TYR A 156 -14.14 -17.73 -13.62
N GLY A 157 -14.74 -17.67 -14.79
CA GLY A 157 -16.08 -17.15 -15.01
C GLY A 157 -16.08 -15.67 -15.41
N GLU A 158 -16.97 -15.31 -16.32
CA GLU A 158 -17.10 -13.96 -16.85
C GLU A 158 -17.44 -12.94 -15.73
N GLU A 159 -18.42 -13.26 -14.89
CA GLU A 159 -18.89 -12.40 -13.78
C GLU A 159 -17.77 -12.08 -12.77
N GLU A 160 -16.82 -12.97 -12.59
CA GLU A 160 -15.65 -12.76 -11.74
C GLU A 160 -14.61 -11.90 -12.43
N VAL A 161 -14.24 -12.24 -13.68
CA VAL A 161 -13.11 -11.60 -14.37
C VAL A 161 -13.40 -10.16 -14.80
N ILE A 162 -14.64 -9.81 -15.10
CA ILE A 162 -15.03 -8.41 -15.41
C ILE A 162 -14.87 -7.47 -14.19
N GLN A 163 -14.75 -8.00 -12.98
CA GLN A 163 -14.49 -7.22 -11.77
C GLN A 163 -13.00 -6.88 -11.59
N TRP A 164 -12.11 -7.50 -12.36
CA TRP A 164 -10.68 -7.25 -12.29
C TRP A 164 -10.34 -5.97 -13.07
N PRO A 165 -9.85 -4.90 -12.41
CA PRO A 165 -9.43 -3.71 -13.13
C PRO A 165 -8.23 -4.03 -14.02
N ILE A 166 -8.18 -3.40 -15.20
CA ILE A 166 -7.10 -3.60 -16.18
C ILE A 166 -6.39 -2.28 -16.43
N GLU A 167 -5.10 -2.23 -16.15
CA GLU A 167 -4.22 -1.11 -16.40
C GLU A 167 -3.32 -1.41 -17.60
N VAL A 168 -3.18 -0.45 -18.50
CA VAL A 168 -2.35 -0.62 -19.69
C VAL A 168 -0.96 -0.05 -19.42
N TRP A 169 0.03 -0.94 -19.27
CA TRP A 169 1.44 -0.63 -19.06
C TRP A 169 1.79 -0.10 -17.65
N ASN A 170 3.10 0.26 -17.47
CA ASN A 170 3.66 0.86 -16.25
C ASN A 170 4.59 2.00 -16.60
N GLU A 171 4.42 3.17 -15.99
CA GLU A 171 5.28 4.36 -16.02
C GLU A 171 5.80 4.75 -17.43
N PRO A 172 4.92 4.88 -18.44
CA PRO A 172 5.34 5.18 -19.81
C PRO A 172 6.00 6.57 -19.96
N ASN A 173 5.91 7.40 -18.93
CA ASN A 173 6.55 8.71 -18.85
C ASN A 173 8.05 8.65 -18.52
N LEU A 174 8.57 7.48 -18.14
CA LEU A 174 9.97 7.23 -17.87
C LEU A 174 10.62 6.46 -19.02
N CYS A 175 11.72 6.98 -19.57
CA CYS A 175 12.40 6.38 -20.71
C CYS A 175 12.96 4.97 -20.44
N GLY A 176 13.12 4.56 -19.18
CA GLY A 176 13.47 3.20 -18.80
C GLY A 176 12.32 2.21 -18.92
N PHE A 177 11.10 2.66 -18.65
CA PHE A 177 9.89 1.82 -18.66
C PHE A 177 9.14 1.83 -19.99
N TRP A 178 9.40 2.81 -20.84
CA TRP A 178 8.86 2.91 -22.19
C TRP A 178 9.88 3.57 -23.10
N GLU A 179 10.19 2.97 -24.22
CA GLU A 179 11.27 3.43 -25.11
C GLU A 179 11.08 4.91 -25.48
N ASN A 180 12.10 5.73 -25.18
CA ASN A 180 12.11 7.19 -25.37
C ASN A 180 11.04 7.97 -24.58
N ALA A 181 10.30 7.35 -23.68
CA ALA A 181 9.08 7.92 -23.08
C ALA A 181 8.15 8.53 -24.16
N ASP A 182 8.00 7.82 -25.30
CA ASP A 182 7.22 8.28 -26.45
C ASP A 182 5.72 8.26 -26.11
N MET A 183 5.21 9.44 -25.81
CA MET A 183 3.83 9.65 -25.38
C MET A 183 2.82 9.25 -26.47
N GLN A 184 3.10 9.53 -27.73
CA GLN A 184 2.19 9.23 -28.84
C GLN A 184 2.13 7.73 -29.12
N GLU A 185 3.27 7.05 -29.05
CA GLU A 185 3.31 5.61 -29.22
C GLU A 185 2.65 4.89 -28.02
N TYR A 186 2.77 5.44 -26.80
CA TYR A 186 2.02 4.92 -25.65
C TYR A 186 0.50 5.13 -25.82
N PHE A 187 0.05 6.29 -26.25
CA PHE A 187 -1.38 6.53 -26.47
C PHE A 187 -1.95 5.60 -27.55
N LYS A 188 -1.18 5.30 -28.58
CA LYS A 188 -1.55 4.30 -29.59
C LYS A 188 -1.65 2.89 -28.96
N LEU A 189 -0.69 2.50 -28.12
CA LEU A 189 -0.76 1.22 -27.39
C LEU A 189 -2.01 1.17 -26.51
N PHE A 190 -2.26 2.23 -25.74
CA PHE A 190 -3.43 2.33 -24.87
C PHE A 190 -4.74 2.16 -25.66
N HIS A 191 -4.93 2.95 -26.71
CA HIS A 191 -6.15 2.94 -27.51
C HIS A 191 -6.40 1.56 -28.17
N ARG A 192 -5.37 1.00 -28.81
CA ARG A 192 -5.48 -0.34 -29.42
C ARG A 192 -5.78 -1.42 -28.40
N THR A 193 -5.20 -1.32 -27.19
CA THR A 193 -5.45 -2.26 -26.11
C THR A 193 -6.83 -2.08 -25.50
N PHE A 194 -7.28 -0.83 -25.32
CA PHE A 194 -8.63 -0.50 -24.85
C PHE A 194 -9.70 -1.11 -25.76
N ASP A 195 -9.59 -0.87 -27.07
CA ASP A 195 -10.53 -1.42 -28.06
C ASP A 195 -10.54 -2.95 -28.00
N ALA A 196 -9.36 -3.58 -28.01
CA ALA A 196 -9.24 -5.04 -27.94
C ALA A 196 -9.90 -5.63 -26.67
N ILE A 197 -9.77 -4.98 -25.51
CA ILE A 197 -10.42 -5.41 -24.28
C ILE A 197 -11.94 -5.28 -24.38
N LYS A 198 -12.44 -4.13 -24.87
CA LYS A 198 -13.87 -3.85 -25.02
C LYS A 198 -14.54 -4.74 -26.09
N GLU A 199 -13.81 -5.17 -27.12
CA GLU A 199 -14.26 -6.18 -28.09
C GLU A 199 -14.48 -7.57 -27.45
N VAL A 200 -13.70 -7.93 -26.43
CA VAL A 200 -13.93 -9.19 -25.69
C VAL A 200 -15.18 -9.08 -24.83
N ASN A 201 -15.25 -8.04 -24.01
CA ASN A 201 -16.43 -7.74 -23.19
C ASN A 201 -16.46 -6.25 -22.80
N PRO A 202 -17.49 -5.50 -23.15
CA PRO A 202 -17.61 -4.08 -22.82
C PRO A 202 -17.72 -3.80 -21.30
N GLY A 203 -18.01 -4.82 -20.50
CA GLY A 203 -18.07 -4.71 -19.03
C GLY A 203 -16.71 -4.63 -18.34
N PHE A 204 -15.60 -4.92 -19.00
CA PHE A 204 -14.27 -4.72 -18.45
C PHE A 204 -14.00 -3.25 -18.13
N ARG A 205 -13.32 -3.02 -17.00
CA ARG A 205 -12.86 -1.68 -16.60
C ARG A 205 -11.40 -1.51 -16.99
N VAL A 206 -11.11 -0.49 -17.78
CA VAL A 206 -9.78 -0.24 -18.36
C VAL A 206 -9.32 1.17 -18.05
N GLY A 207 -8.10 1.32 -17.57
CA GLY A 207 -7.49 2.62 -17.27
C GLY A 207 -5.99 2.67 -17.48
N GLY A 208 -5.44 3.81 -17.17
CA GLY A 208 -4.05 4.22 -17.26
C GLY A 208 -3.93 5.72 -16.94
N PRO A 209 -2.80 6.38 -17.20
CA PRO A 209 -1.59 5.89 -17.84
C PRO A 209 -0.51 5.36 -16.87
N ALA A 210 -0.78 5.19 -15.58
CA ALA A 210 0.15 4.69 -14.57
C ALA A 210 1.47 5.51 -14.51
N VAL A 211 1.36 6.82 -14.51
CA VAL A 211 2.54 7.71 -14.55
C VAL A 211 3.15 7.90 -13.18
N CYS A 212 4.48 8.00 -13.16
CA CYS A 212 5.24 8.36 -11.97
C CYS A 212 5.02 9.84 -11.61
N GLY A 213 4.94 10.12 -10.30
CA GLY A 213 4.72 11.47 -9.77
C GLY A 213 5.69 12.53 -10.27
N GLY A 214 5.25 13.78 -10.23
CA GLY A 214 5.97 14.95 -10.73
C GLY A 214 5.83 15.22 -12.23
N THR A 215 5.12 14.35 -12.96
CA THR A 215 4.79 14.55 -14.38
C THR A 215 3.29 14.54 -14.65
N ASP A 216 2.47 14.46 -13.60
CA ASP A 216 1.01 14.29 -13.68
C ASP A 216 0.37 15.40 -14.50
N GLU A 217 0.74 16.66 -14.27
CA GLU A 217 0.20 17.79 -15.01
C GLU A 217 0.38 17.62 -16.53
N LYS A 218 1.54 17.21 -16.99
CA LYS A 218 1.83 17.06 -18.43
C LYS A 218 1.20 15.79 -19.02
N TRP A 219 1.39 14.66 -18.35
CA TRP A 219 0.99 13.37 -18.92
C TRP A 219 -0.49 13.08 -18.72
N ILE A 220 -1.05 13.39 -17.56
CA ILE A 220 -2.49 13.22 -17.30
C ILE A 220 -3.29 14.18 -18.17
N GLN A 221 -2.86 15.45 -18.30
CA GLN A 221 -3.51 16.40 -19.20
C GLN A 221 -3.54 15.88 -20.64
N ALA A 222 -2.37 15.47 -21.17
CA ALA A 222 -2.29 14.97 -22.54
C ALA A 222 -3.06 13.65 -22.76
N PHE A 223 -3.08 12.77 -21.76
CA PHE A 223 -3.84 11.53 -21.79
C PHE A 223 -5.35 11.82 -21.83
N MET A 224 -5.83 12.72 -20.99
CA MET A 224 -7.25 13.09 -20.97
C MET A 224 -7.67 13.81 -22.26
N GLU A 225 -6.82 14.69 -22.80
CA GLU A 225 -7.04 15.31 -24.12
C GLU A 225 -7.14 14.26 -25.22
N TYR A 226 -6.22 13.30 -25.25
CA TYR A 226 -6.24 12.21 -26.23
C TYR A 226 -7.51 11.36 -26.12
N CYS A 227 -7.91 10.99 -24.90
CA CYS A 227 -9.14 10.24 -24.67
C CYS A 227 -10.38 11.03 -25.11
N HIS A 228 -10.43 12.34 -24.83
CA HIS A 228 -11.50 13.22 -25.27
C HIS A 228 -11.60 13.30 -26.81
N GLU A 229 -10.50 13.61 -27.48
CA GLU A 229 -10.44 13.76 -28.94
C GLU A 229 -10.79 12.47 -29.69
N ASN A 230 -10.43 11.31 -29.14
CA ASN A 230 -10.67 10.01 -29.74
C ASN A 230 -11.93 9.30 -29.19
N HIS A 231 -12.71 9.99 -28.34
CA HIS A 231 -13.95 9.46 -27.75
C HIS A 231 -13.77 8.13 -27.00
N ILE A 232 -12.66 7.98 -26.28
CA ILE A 232 -12.35 6.78 -25.50
C ILE A 232 -12.99 6.91 -24.11
N PRO A 233 -14.04 6.11 -23.78
CA PRO A 233 -14.68 6.16 -22.46
C PRO A 233 -13.85 5.39 -21.43
N VAL A 234 -12.67 5.94 -21.08
CA VAL A 234 -11.78 5.37 -20.07
C VAL A 234 -12.53 5.21 -18.73
N ASP A 235 -12.33 4.08 -18.04
CA ASP A 235 -13.11 3.75 -16.84
C ASP A 235 -12.50 4.29 -15.56
N PHE A 236 -11.20 4.56 -15.53
CA PHE A 236 -10.46 5.15 -14.41
C PHE A 236 -9.11 5.70 -14.86
N VAL A 237 -8.51 6.56 -14.03
CA VAL A 237 -7.15 7.09 -14.24
C VAL A 237 -6.23 6.52 -13.17
N THR A 238 -4.97 6.27 -13.54
CA THR A 238 -3.96 5.76 -12.62
C THR A 238 -2.70 6.61 -12.60
N SER A 239 -2.09 6.72 -11.42
CA SER A 239 -0.79 7.36 -11.20
C SER A 239 -0.07 6.73 -10.01
N HIS A 240 1.19 7.09 -9.81
CA HIS A 240 2.02 6.64 -8.70
C HIS A 240 2.34 7.81 -7.75
N HIS A 241 2.59 7.49 -6.47
CA HIS A 241 2.80 8.51 -5.46
C HIS A 241 3.94 8.12 -4.51
N TYR A 242 5.08 8.80 -4.65
CA TYR A 242 6.25 8.66 -3.80
C TYR A 242 6.64 10.02 -3.23
N THR A 243 7.15 10.07 -1.98
CA THR A 243 7.25 11.31 -1.20
C THR A 243 8.65 11.58 -0.67
N ILE A 244 9.67 11.27 -1.48
CA ILE A 244 11.07 11.58 -1.18
C ILE A 244 11.69 12.47 -2.26
N ASP A 245 12.71 13.21 -1.85
CA ASP A 245 13.67 13.81 -2.78
C ASP A 245 14.57 12.72 -3.40
N PRO A 246 15.25 13.02 -4.54
CA PRO A 246 16.17 12.06 -5.15
C PRO A 246 17.18 11.51 -4.15
N PRO A 247 17.35 10.18 -4.04
CA PRO A 247 18.18 9.58 -3.02
C PRO A 247 19.68 9.73 -3.29
N GLU A 248 20.48 9.79 -2.21
CA GLU A 248 21.92 9.55 -2.27
C GLU A 248 22.18 8.05 -2.16
N CYS A 249 22.83 7.47 -3.18
CA CYS A 249 23.16 6.05 -3.19
C CYS A 249 24.57 5.81 -2.68
N ILE A 250 24.70 5.00 -1.62
CA ILE A 250 26.00 4.61 -1.03
C ILE A 250 26.07 3.09 -1.00
N GLY A 251 26.90 2.51 -1.85
CA GLY A 251 26.96 1.05 -2.04
C GLY A 251 25.62 0.51 -2.55
N HIS A 252 25.00 -0.37 -1.76
CA HIS A 252 23.70 -1.00 -2.09
C HIS A 252 22.51 -0.31 -1.43
N TYR A 253 22.70 0.83 -0.78
CA TYR A 253 21.66 1.50 0.00
C TYR A 253 21.38 2.90 -0.55
N ALA A 254 20.11 3.29 -0.50
CA ALA A 254 19.64 4.60 -0.90
C ALA A 254 19.10 5.35 0.34
N TYR A 255 19.67 6.50 0.58
CA TYR A 255 19.32 7.41 1.66
C TYR A 255 18.54 8.59 1.07
N SER A 256 17.37 8.87 1.62
CA SER A 256 16.47 9.88 1.07
C SER A 256 15.97 10.81 2.15
N GLU A 257 15.80 12.08 1.78
CA GLU A 257 15.05 13.04 2.57
C GLU A 257 13.56 12.99 2.17
N LEU A 258 12.68 13.18 3.14
CA LEU A 258 11.24 13.23 2.89
C LEU A 258 10.85 14.58 2.30
N MET A 259 10.06 14.58 1.24
CA MET A 259 9.35 15.77 0.76
C MET A 259 8.42 16.32 1.85
N LYS A 260 8.08 17.60 1.77
CA LYS A 260 6.98 18.14 2.59
C LYS A 260 5.68 17.48 2.19
N ALA A 261 4.84 17.17 3.18
CA ALA A 261 3.57 16.50 2.93
C ALA A 261 2.67 17.28 1.95
N GLU A 262 2.64 18.60 2.08
CA GLU A 262 1.84 19.49 1.23
C GLU A 262 2.23 19.39 -0.24
N ASP A 263 3.54 19.27 -0.54
CA ASP A 263 4.04 19.19 -1.92
C ASP A 263 3.62 17.85 -2.57
N GLY A 264 3.70 16.74 -1.83
CA GLY A 264 3.25 15.44 -2.31
C GLY A 264 1.75 15.39 -2.60
N PHE A 265 0.92 15.91 -1.69
CA PHE A 265 -0.55 15.90 -1.88
C PHE A 265 -1.04 16.92 -2.91
N ALA A 266 -0.28 17.97 -3.22
CA ALA A 266 -0.62 18.93 -4.26
C ALA A 266 -0.75 18.26 -5.63
N ASN A 267 0.12 17.30 -5.96
CA ASN A 267 0.09 16.56 -7.23
C ASN A 267 -1.21 15.75 -7.40
N LEU A 268 -1.68 15.10 -6.32
CA LEU A 268 -2.94 14.33 -6.35
C LEU A 268 -4.14 15.23 -6.64
N LYS A 269 -4.16 16.42 -6.04
CA LYS A 269 -5.20 17.42 -6.31
C LYS A 269 -5.13 17.90 -7.75
N THR A 270 -3.94 18.16 -8.28
CA THR A 270 -3.74 18.55 -9.69
C THR A 270 -4.32 17.51 -10.64
N THR A 271 -4.06 16.22 -10.40
CA THR A 271 -4.64 15.13 -11.20
C THR A 271 -6.17 15.18 -11.18
N ARG A 272 -6.80 15.39 -10.03
CA ARG A 272 -8.25 15.53 -9.89
C ARG A 272 -8.77 16.75 -10.67
N ASP A 273 -8.13 17.90 -10.51
CA ASP A 273 -8.54 19.15 -11.17
C ASP A 273 -8.44 19.02 -12.71
N ILE A 274 -7.42 18.33 -13.23
CA ILE A 274 -7.28 18.04 -14.67
C ILE A 274 -8.45 17.17 -15.16
N ILE A 275 -8.70 16.03 -14.51
CA ILE A 275 -9.78 15.11 -14.92
C ILE A 275 -11.14 15.81 -14.90
N ASP A 276 -11.43 16.57 -13.84
CA ASP A 276 -12.69 17.25 -13.66
C ASP A 276 -12.89 18.46 -14.60
N SER A 277 -11.84 18.89 -15.31
CA SER A 277 -11.91 19.89 -16.36
C SER A 277 -12.60 19.39 -17.64
N PHE A 278 -12.68 18.07 -17.82
CA PHE A 278 -13.38 17.42 -18.93
C PHE A 278 -14.79 16.99 -18.46
N PRO A 279 -15.87 17.59 -18.95
CA PRO A 279 -17.22 17.34 -18.42
C PRO A 279 -17.63 15.87 -18.43
N GLU A 280 -17.25 15.10 -19.47
CA GLU A 280 -17.57 13.69 -19.63
C GLU A 280 -16.78 12.76 -18.68
N TYR A 281 -15.63 13.21 -18.17
CA TYR A 281 -14.78 12.45 -17.23
C TYR A 281 -14.87 12.96 -15.79
N LYS A 282 -15.70 13.97 -15.54
CA LYS A 282 -15.85 14.56 -14.21
C LYS A 282 -16.24 13.51 -13.17
N GLY A 283 -15.46 13.40 -12.11
CA GLY A 283 -15.68 12.43 -11.04
C GLY A 283 -15.19 11.02 -11.36
N LEU A 284 -14.45 10.83 -12.47
CA LEU A 284 -13.84 9.54 -12.80
C LEU A 284 -12.92 9.09 -11.68
N GLN A 285 -12.94 7.79 -11.35
CA GLN A 285 -12.12 7.23 -10.28
C GLN A 285 -10.62 7.40 -10.56
N ILE A 286 -9.86 7.74 -9.52
CA ILE A 286 -8.40 7.77 -9.55
C ILE A 286 -7.89 6.63 -8.66
N HIS A 287 -7.05 5.77 -9.22
CA HIS A 287 -6.36 4.74 -8.48
C HIS A 287 -4.86 5.08 -8.42
N ILE A 288 -4.31 5.21 -7.22
CA ILE A 288 -2.87 5.27 -7.03
C ILE A 288 -2.36 3.84 -7.02
N THR A 289 -1.86 3.39 -8.17
CA THR A 289 -1.51 1.98 -8.38
C THR A 289 -0.15 1.59 -7.81
N GLU A 290 0.64 2.58 -7.42
CA GLU A 290 1.82 2.42 -6.54
C GLU A 290 1.96 3.61 -5.60
N PHE A 291 2.22 3.35 -4.32
CA PHE A 291 2.69 4.37 -3.39
C PHE A 291 3.60 3.78 -2.31
N ASN A 292 4.54 4.57 -1.86
CA ASN A 292 5.38 4.34 -0.68
C ASN A 292 6.05 5.67 -0.31
N SER A 293 6.94 5.68 0.69
CA SER A 293 7.84 6.81 0.92
C SER A 293 8.84 6.96 -0.24
N SER A 294 9.64 5.94 -0.51
CA SER A 294 10.68 5.92 -1.54
C SER A 294 10.27 5.07 -2.74
N TYR A 295 10.72 5.48 -3.94
CA TYR A 295 10.58 4.75 -5.21
C TYR A 295 11.77 3.81 -5.48
N THR A 296 12.67 3.66 -4.55
CA THR A 296 13.90 2.87 -4.73
C THR A 296 13.85 1.58 -3.91
N PRO A 297 14.08 0.39 -4.50
CA PRO A 297 13.98 -0.91 -3.81
C PRO A 297 15.11 -1.16 -2.79
N GLN A 298 15.96 -0.17 -2.54
CA GLN A 298 17.05 -0.16 -1.56
C GLN A 298 16.95 1.04 -0.61
N GLY A 299 15.76 1.65 -0.53
CA GLY A 299 15.48 2.80 0.33
C GLY A 299 15.43 2.39 1.79
N VAL A 300 16.50 2.63 2.55
CA VAL A 300 16.62 2.20 3.95
C VAL A 300 15.49 2.67 4.85
N ILE A 301 14.77 3.71 4.46
CA ILE A 301 13.60 4.23 5.16
C ILE A 301 12.50 3.17 5.29
N HIS A 302 12.33 2.27 4.32
CA HIS A 302 11.25 1.29 4.29
C HIS A 302 11.28 0.33 5.49
N ASP A 303 12.44 0.11 6.09
CA ASP A 303 12.62 -0.80 7.21
C ASP A 303 12.38 -0.13 8.58
N THR A 304 12.10 1.18 8.60
CA THR A 304 12.10 2.01 9.81
C THR A 304 10.70 2.30 10.37
N ASN A 305 10.64 2.67 11.65
CA ASN A 305 9.43 3.21 12.28
C ASN A 305 9.02 4.56 11.68
N LEU A 306 9.96 5.36 11.16
CA LEU A 306 9.65 6.60 10.44
C LEU A 306 8.75 6.33 9.23
N ASN A 307 9.03 5.26 8.46
CA ASN A 307 8.15 4.87 7.35
C ASN A 307 6.73 4.54 7.83
N ALA A 308 6.59 3.83 8.94
CA ALA A 308 5.28 3.49 9.50
C ALA A 308 4.46 4.74 9.84
N ALA A 309 5.10 5.74 10.49
CA ALA A 309 4.44 7.00 10.84
C ALA A 309 4.09 7.84 9.60
N LEU A 310 4.98 7.91 8.60
CA LEU A 310 4.72 8.59 7.33
C LEU A 310 3.55 7.94 6.58
N ILE A 311 3.54 6.62 6.46
CA ILE A 311 2.46 5.90 5.81
C ILE A 311 1.14 6.08 6.56
N ALA A 312 1.14 6.18 7.90
CA ALA A 312 -0.07 6.50 8.65
C ALA A 312 -0.65 7.86 8.23
N GLN A 313 0.19 8.88 8.03
CA GLN A 313 -0.23 10.18 7.51
C GLN A 313 -0.77 10.07 6.07
N GLN A 314 -0.08 9.36 5.20
CA GLN A 314 -0.52 9.17 3.81
C GLN A 314 -1.89 8.47 3.75
N LEU A 315 -2.07 7.37 4.45
CA LEU A 315 -3.35 6.64 4.51
C LEU A 315 -4.50 7.51 5.05
N SER A 316 -4.22 8.46 5.92
CA SER A 316 -5.25 9.39 6.40
C SER A 316 -5.75 10.37 5.35
N ARG A 317 -5.00 10.62 4.28
CA ARG A 317 -5.22 11.68 3.27
C ARG A 317 -5.47 11.17 1.86
N LEU A 318 -4.89 10.03 1.46
CA LEU A 318 -5.00 9.52 0.08
C LEU A 318 -6.45 9.33 -0.36
N GLY A 319 -7.31 8.79 0.51
CA GLY A 319 -8.73 8.60 0.21
C GLY A 319 -9.54 9.91 0.09
N ASP A 320 -8.97 11.06 0.43
CA ASP A 320 -9.66 12.35 0.27
C ASP A 320 -9.80 12.74 -1.22
N VAL A 321 -8.93 12.21 -2.07
CA VAL A 321 -8.87 12.52 -3.51
C VAL A 321 -9.05 11.28 -4.38
N ASN A 322 -8.55 10.12 -3.93
CA ASN A 322 -8.45 8.91 -4.72
C ASN A 322 -9.44 7.83 -4.26
N GLU A 323 -9.90 7.01 -5.19
CA GLU A 323 -10.74 5.84 -4.90
C GLU A 323 -9.94 4.76 -4.17
N SER A 324 -8.71 4.50 -4.61
CA SER A 324 -7.83 3.52 -3.98
C SER A 324 -6.36 3.88 -4.11
N TYR A 325 -5.57 3.19 -3.30
CA TYR A 325 -4.12 3.33 -3.26
C TYR A 325 -3.49 1.97 -2.95
N SER A 326 -2.47 1.60 -3.74
CA SER A 326 -1.78 0.31 -3.68
C SER A 326 -0.38 0.49 -3.13
N TYR A 327 -0.13 -0.04 -1.92
CA TYR A 327 1.20 0.03 -1.32
C TYR A 327 2.20 -0.83 -2.13
N TRP A 328 3.32 -0.26 -2.49
CA TRP A 328 4.41 -0.92 -3.19
C TRP A 328 5.52 -1.29 -2.21
N THR A 329 5.64 -2.57 -1.73
CA THR A 329 4.88 -3.80 -2.06
C THR A 329 4.43 -4.55 -0.79
N PHE A 330 3.81 -5.74 -0.92
CA PHE A 330 3.40 -6.54 0.24
C PHE A 330 4.58 -7.24 0.94
N GLY A 331 5.63 -7.62 0.21
CA GLY A 331 6.75 -8.40 0.72
C GLY A 331 8.06 -8.11 -0.01
N ASP A 332 9.17 -8.47 0.64
CA ASP A 332 10.54 -8.25 0.15
C ASP A 332 11.07 -9.39 -0.73
N VAL A 333 10.25 -10.37 -1.08
CA VAL A 333 10.54 -11.27 -2.21
C VAL A 333 10.39 -10.46 -3.49
N PHE A 334 11.47 -9.76 -3.86
CA PHE A 334 11.46 -8.70 -4.85
C PHE A 334 12.83 -8.60 -5.55
N GLU A 335 12.87 -8.43 -6.88
CA GLU A 335 14.09 -8.64 -7.67
C GLU A 335 14.35 -7.54 -8.73
N GLU A 336 13.99 -6.28 -8.53
CA GLU A 336 14.21 -5.24 -9.56
C GLU A 336 15.68 -4.94 -9.82
N LEU A 337 16.48 -4.77 -8.76
CA LEU A 337 17.93 -4.48 -8.85
C LEU A 337 18.80 -5.71 -8.57
N GLY A 338 18.21 -6.90 -8.54
CA GLY A 338 18.84 -8.16 -8.19
C GLY A 338 18.15 -8.84 -7.02
N VAL A 339 18.72 -9.96 -6.59
CA VAL A 339 18.22 -10.72 -5.44
C VAL A 339 18.78 -10.10 -4.16
N PRO A 340 17.95 -9.69 -3.18
CA PRO A 340 18.40 -9.18 -1.91
C PRO A 340 19.23 -10.20 -1.13
N PHE A 341 20.27 -9.75 -0.43
CA PHE A 341 21.18 -10.63 0.33
C PHE A 341 21.17 -10.39 1.85
N THR A 342 20.30 -9.49 2.33
CA THR A 342 20.06 -9.27 3.76
C THR A 342 18.57 -9.18 4.03
N PRO A 343 18.10 -9.54 5.24
CA PRO A 343 16.67 -9.42 5.58
C PRO A 343 16.19 -7.95 5.61
N PHE A 344 17.06 -7.01 6.00
CA PHE A 344 16.80 -5.57 5.99
C PHE A 344 17.75 -4.90 5.01
N HIS A 345 17.28 -4.62 3.82
CA HIS A 345 18.04 -4.03 2.72
C HIS A 345 17.36 -2.78 2.14
N GLY A 346 16.32 -2.30 2.84
CA GLY A 346 15.51 -1.20 2.34
C GLY A 346 14.47 -1.61 1.30
N GLY A 347 14.08 -2.89 1.28
CA GLY A 347 13.02 -3.41 0.41
C GLY A 347 11.68 -2.73 0.66
N PHE A 348 10.85 -2.68 -0.36
CA PHE A 348 9.53 -2.00 -0.31
C PHE A 348 8.51 -2.66 0.61
N GLY A 349 8.70 -3.94 0.94
CA GLY A 349 7.69 -4.81 1.53
C GLY A 349 7.14 -4.36 2.88
N LEU A 350 5.89 -4.73 3.13
CA LEU A 350 5.33 -4.75 4.49
C LEU A 350 5.97 -5.86 5.33
N VAL A 351 6.44 -6.91 4.66
CA VAL A 351 7.08 -8.09 5.25
C VAL A 351 8.48 -8.22 4.68
N ALA A 352 9.49 -8.29 5.52
CA ALA A 352 10.85 -8.63 5.14
C ALA A 352 11.01 -10.15 5.00
N ASN A 353 12.01 -10.57 4.19
CA ASN A 353 12.33 -11.97 3.95
C ASN A 353 12.40 -12.77 5.26
N GLY A 354 11.83 -13.97 5.24
CA GLY A 354 11.66 -14.79 6.44
C GLY A 354 10.39 -14.45 7.22
N CYS A 355 9.36 -13.89 6.61
CA CYS A 355 8.08 -13.53 7.24
C CYS A 355 8.24 -12.64 8.49
N ILE A 356 9.11 -11.64 8.40
CA ILE A 356 9.33 -10.64 9.45
C ILE A 356 8.48 -9.41 9.15
N THR A 357 7.46 -9.11 9.95
CA THR A 357 6.63 -7.92 9.75
C THR A 357 7.42 -6.65 10.06
N LYS A 358 7.45 -5.70 9.12
CA LYS A 358 8.02 -4.37 9.35
C LYS A 358 7.05 -3.48 10.13
N PRO A 359 7.50 -2.37 10.72
CA PRO A 359 6.61 -1.45 11.44
C PRO A 359 5.40 -0.99 10.60
N THR A 360 5.60 -0.72 9.31
CA THR A 360 4.55 -0.29 8.36
C THR A 360 3.44 -1.32 8.18
N PHE A 361 3.73 -2.62 8.30
CA PHE A 361 2.72 -3.69 8.28
C PHE A 361 1.59 -3.43 9.30
N TRP A 362 1.97 -3.01 10.50
CA TRP A 362 1.00 -2.76 11.57
C TRP A 362 0.21 -1.47 11.35
N THR A 363 0.79 -0.48 10.66
CA THR A 363 0.03 0.69 10.22
C THR A 363 -1.15 0.27 9.35
N PHE A 364 -0.92 -0.59 8.35
CA PHE A 364 -1.99 -1.15 7.52
C PHE A 364 -3.01 -1.95 8.32
N ALA A 365 -2.55 -2.82 9.22
CA ALA A 365 -3.43 -3.60 10.09
C ALA A 365 -4.29 -2.71 11.01
N PHE A 366 -3.78 -1.57 11.46
CA PHE A 366 -4.53 -0.61 12.26
C PHE A 366 -5.59 0.13 11.43
N TYR A 367 -5.24 0.59 10.23
CA TYR A 367 -6.21 1.21 9.32
C TYR A 367 -7.27 0.22 8.84
N LYS A 368 -6.91 -1.05 8.64
CA LYS A 368 -7.88 -2.12 8.35
C LYS A 368 -8.92 -2.27 9.45
N LYS A 369 -8.52 -2.17 10.74
CA LYS A 369 -9.47 -2.16 11.86
C LYS A 369 -10.39 -0.94 11.86
N LEU A 370 -9.92 0.22 11.39
CA LEU A 370 -10.80 1.38 11.20
C LEU A 370 -11.85 1.12 10.12
N GLU A 371 -11.47 0.51 8.99
CA GLU A 371 -12.37 0.19 7.90
C GLU A 371 -13.44 -0.83 8.33
N GLU A 372 -13.03 -1.94 8.94
CA GLU A 372 -13.95 -3.00 9.41
C GLU A 372 -14.90 -2.55 10.52
N SER A 373 -14.61 -1.42 11.17
CA SER A 373 -15.42 -0.94 12.31
C SER A 373 -16.78 -0.41 11.92
N GLU A 374 -17.02 -0.08 10.65
CA GLU A 374 -18.23 0.60 10.14
C GLU A 374 -18.56 1.88 10.93
N ALA A 375 -17.55 2.51 11.53
CA ALA A 375 -17.68 3.67 12.40
C ALA A 375 -17.59 4.98 11.62
N ASN A 376 -18.23 6.01 12.13
CA ASN A 376 -18.17 7.34 11.52
C ASN A 376 -16.96 8.14 12.01
N CYS A 377 -16.27 8.86 11.12
CA CYS A 377 -15.21 9.75 11.52
C CYS A 377 -15.76 10.97 12.27
N VAL A 378 -15.23 11.20 13.47
CA VAL A 378 -15.60 12.32 14.34
C VAL A 378 -14.50 13.36 14.46
N TYR A 379 -13.25 12.99 14.18
CA TYR A 379 -12.12 13.91 14.19
C TYR A 379 -10.99 13.41 13.28
N LYS A 380 -10.35 14.32 12.57
CA LYS A 380 -9.16 14.04 11.76
C LYS A 380 -8.30 15.29 11.67
N ASP A 381 -6.98 15.11 11.83
CA ASP A 381 -5.98 16.13 11.54
C ASP A 381 -4.64 15.49 11.09
N ASP A 382 -3.54 16.26 11.12
CA ASP A 382 -2.23 15.79 10.60
C ASP A 382 -1.55 14.70 11.45
N ASN A 383 -2.10 14.36 12.61
CA ASN A 383 -1.50 13.41 13.54
C ASN A 383 -2.45 12.30 13.98
N ILE A 384 -3.72 12.35 13.61
CA ILE A 384 -4.71 11.41 14.14
C ILE A 384 -5.99 11.34 13.31
N VAL A 385 -6.58 10.14 13.29
CA VAL A 385 -7.96 9.89 12.86
C VAL A 385 -8.72 9.23 14.01
N VAL A 386 -9.90 9.73 14.34
CA VAL A 386 -10.80 9.19 15.38
C VAL A 386 -12.15 8.88 14.80
N LEU A 387 -12.61 7.64 15.02
CA LEU A 387 -13.93 7.15 14.62
C LEU A 387 -14.79 6.86 15.84
N LYS A 388 -16.12 6.95 15.67
CA LYS A 388 -17.12 6.58 16.67
C LYS A 388 -18.03 5.48 16.10
N ARG A 389 -18.15 4.37 16.82
CA ARG A 389 -19.10 3.29 16.52
C ARG A 389 -20.52 3.67 16.93
N ALA A 390 -21.52 3.01 16.34
CA ALA A 390 -22.92 3.23 16.67
C ALA A 390 -23.27 2.91 18.14
N ASN A 391 -22.51 2.03 18.79
CA ASN A 391 -22.67 1.68 20.20
C ASN A 391 -22.04 2.67 21.20
N GLY A 392 -21.43 3.78 20.69
CA GLY A 392 -20.79 4.80 21.50
C GLY A 392 -19.30 4.58 21.77
N ASP A 393 -18.72 3.49 21.34
CA ASP A 393 -17.28 3.23 21.44
C ASP A 393 -16.48 4.08 20.47
N TYR A 394 -15.22 4.39 20.80
CA TYR A 394 -14.30 5.13 19.95
C TYR A 394 -13.10 4.28 19.59
N LEU A 395 -12.54 4.54 18.43
CA LEU A 395 -11.28 3.96 17.98
C LEU A 395 -10.54 4.94 17.08
N GLY A 396 -9.24 4.75 16.93
CA GLY A 396 -8.45 5.64 16.09
C GLY A 396 -7.01 5.20 15.91
N VAL A 397 -6.31 5.93 15.05
CA VAL A 397 -4.87 5.80 14.82
C VAL A 397 -4.25 7.18 14.99
N ALA A 398 -3.20 7.26 15.80
CA ALA A 398 -2.39 8.46 15.99
C ALA A 398 -0.94 8.18 15.57
N TRP A 399 -0.25 9.20 15.05
CA TRP A 399 1.14 9.09 14.62
C TRP A 399 1.92 10.37 14.92
N ASN A 400 3.24 10.24 15.05
CA ASN A 400 4.18 11.34 15.23
C ASN A 400 5.37 11.14 14.29
N ILE A 401 5.53 12.01 13.30
CA ILE A 401 6.63 11.98 12.36
C ILE A 401 7.72 12.90 12.87
N ALA A 402 8.83 12.32 13.32
CA ALA A 402 9.99 13.09 13.76
C ALA A 402 11.10 13.00 12.71
N ARG A 403 11.42 14.15 12.12
CA ARG A 403 12.49 14.28 11.12
C ARG A 403 13.76 14.77 11.79
N LYS A 404 14.81 13.96 11.81
CA LYS A 404 16.13 14.35 12.37
C LYS A 404 16.78 15.52 11.61
N SER A 405 16.47 15.70 10.33
CA SER A 405 17.05 16.74 9.47
C SER A 405 16.33 18.10 9.53
N THR A 406 15.16 18.15 10.13
CA THR A 406 14.40 19.40 10.31
C THR A 406 14.06 19.56 11.78
N GLU A 407 14.25 20.76 12.36
CA GLU A 407 13.87 21.09 13.75
C GLU A 407 12.37 20.89 14.09
N GLN A 408 11.63 20.18 13.23
CA GLN A 408 10.17 19.96 13.32
C GLN A 408 9.77 18.63 13.96
N GLY A 409 10.71 17.76 14.32
CA GLY A 409 10.41 16.52 15.02
C GLY A 409 10.23 16.73 16.52
N LYS A 410 9.09 16.28 17.06
CA LYS A 410 8.90 16.23 18.51
C LYS A 410 9.37 14.87 19.01
N GLU A 411 10.26 14.83 19.99
CA GLU A 411 10.65 13.59 20.66
C GLU A 411 9.43 12.85 21.23
N LYS A 412 8.43 13.60 21.67
CA LYS A 412 7.17 13.07 22.20
C LYS A 412 6.04 14.05 21.99
N MET A 413 4.92 13.56 21.50
CA MET A 413 3.65 14.30 21.39
C MET A 413 2.67 13.72 22.42
N LEU A 414 2.01 14.56 23.20
CA LEU A 414 0.94 14.18 24.12
C LEU A 414 -0.40 14.63 23.59
N LEU A 415 -1.26 13.68 23.20
CA LEU A 415 -2.64 13.93 22.82
C LEU A 415 -3.55 13.78 24.03
N GLU A 416 -4.24 14.86 24.39
CA GLU A 416 -5.21 14.91 25.49
C GLU A 416 -6.61 14.93 24.91
N PHE A 417 -7.36 13.84 25.09
CA PHE A 417 -8.70 13.69 24.56
C PHE A 417 -9.76 13.89 25.62
N THR A 418 -10.85 14.55 25.22
CA THR A 418 -12.11 14.56 25.97
C THR A 418 -13.19 13.99 25.06
N PHE A 419 -13.78 12.86 25.45
CA PHE A 419 -14.87 12.20 24.75
C PHE A 419 -16.17 12.30 25.58
N PRO A 420 -17.34 12.51 24.96
CA PRO A 420 -18.63 12.36 25.66
C PRO A 420 -18.81 10.93 26.15
N ALA A 421 -19.12 10.78 27.43
CA ALA A 421 -19.37 9.47 28.03
C ALA A 421 -20.84 9.05 27.87
N GLU A 422 -21.06 7.83 27.46
CA GLU A 422 -22.39 7.17 27.41
C GLU A 422 -22.52 6.07 28.47
N GLN A 423 -21.39 5.69 29.11
CA GLN A 423 -21.29 4.68 30.16
C GLN A 423 -20.43 5.21 31.32
N GLU A 424 -20.50 4.55 32.47
CA GLU A 424 -19.72 4.93 33.65
C GLU A 424 -18.24 4.55 33.56
N GLU A 425 -17.94 3.41 32.92
CA GLU A 425 -16.58 2.87 32.85
C GLU A 425 -16.25 2.42 31.42
N TYR A 426 -14.99 2.59 31.03
CA TYR A 426 -14.43 2.19 29.75
C TYR A 426 -13.11 1.45 29.92
N CYS A 427 -12.83 0.56 28.99
CA CYS A 427 -11.52 -0.02 28.76
C CYS A 427 -10.83 0.80 27.66
N PHE A 428 -9.75 1.48 27.98
CA PHE A 428 -8.87 2.14 27.03
C PHE A 428 -7.76 1.18 26.64
N LEU A 429 -7.73 0.74 25.38
CA LEU A 429 -6.73 -0.16 24.82
C LEU A 429 -5.84 0.61 23.86
N THR A 430 -4.54 0.37 23.90
CA THR A 430 -3.59 0.86 22.90
C THR A 430 -2.72 -0.26 22.36
N LYS A 431 -2.35 -0.13 21.07
CA LYS A 431 -1.32 -0.94 20.40
C LYS A 431 -0.28 -0.01 19.84
N THR A 432 0.92 -0.07 20.36
CA THR A 432 2.02 0.86 20.04
C THR A 432 3.06 0.20 19.14
N VAL A 433 3.44 0.93 18.11
CA VAL A 433 4.55 0.65 17.19
C VAL A 433 5.46 1.87 17.21
N ASP A 434 6.64 1.76 17.80
CA ASP A 434 7.63 2.83 17.87
C ASP A 434 9.06 2.25 17.95
N GLU A 435 10.06 3.11 18.04
CA GLU A 435 11.48 2.69 18.02
C GLU A 435 11.90 1.87 19.26
N GLU A 436 11.12 1.92 20.34
CA GLU A 436 11.38 1.14 21.57
C GLU A 436 10.64 -0.22 21.55
N THR A 437 9.49 -0.24 20.85
CA THR A 437 8.57 -1.38 20.86
C THR A 437 8.26 -1.91 19.49
N CYS A 438 8.38 -2.74 18.83
CA CYS A 438 8.10 -3.08 17.42
C CYS A 438 9.14 -2.49 16.47
N ASN A 439 10.42 -2.76 16.76
CA ASN A 439 11.54 -2.33 15.94
C ASN A 439 12.45 -3.52 15.58
N PRO A 440 12.06 -4.38 14.62
CA PRO A 440 12.84 -5.55 14.22
C PRO A 440 14.19 -5.18 13.59
N LEU A 441 14.27 -4.02 12.92
CA LEU A 441 15.52 -3.49 12.34
C LEU A 441 16.58 -3.27 13.43
N LYS A 442 16.19 -2.67 14.56
CA LYS A 442 17.12 -2.45 15.66
C LYS A 442 17.64 -3.76 16.26
N VAL A 443 16.78 -4.76 16.41
CA VAL A 443 17.18 -6.07 16.94
C VAL A 443 18.18 -6.75 16.00
N TRP A 444 17.94 -6.69 14.68
CA TRP A 444 18.89 -7.17 13.68
C TRP A 444 20.23 -6.43 13.72
N HIS A 445 20.20 -5.10 13.86
CA HIS A 445 21.40 -4.27 14.03
C HIS A 445 22.20 -4.68 15.27
N ASP A 446 21.54 -4.83 16.42
CA ASP A 446 22.18 -5.21 17.69
C ASP A 446 22.77 -6.64 17.63
N MET A 447 22.30 -7.50 16.72
CA MET A 447 22.91 -8.82 16.46
C MET A 447 24.17 -8.76 15.57
N GLY A 448 24.56 -7.56 15.10
CA GLY A 448 25.71 -7.37 14.20
C GLY A 448 25.38 -7.49 12.71
N GLU A 449 24.13 -7.26 12.34
CA GLU A 449 23.65 -7.16 10.94
C GLU A 449 23.93 -8.43 10.10
N PRO A 450 23.62 -9.63 10.60
CA PRO A 450 23.92 -10.86 9.88
C PRO A 450 23.17 -10.91 8.53
N ALA A 451 23.90 -11.19 7.44
CA ALA A 451 23.31 -11.36 6.11
C ALA A 451 22.39 -12.58 6.05
N ASN A 452 22.75 -13.65 6.75
CA ASN A 452 21.96 -14.88 6.85
C ASN A 452 21.57 -15.10 8.31
N LEU A 453 20.27 -15.19 8.57
CA LEU A 453 19.73 -15.45 9.90
C LEU A 453 19.62 -16.96 10.17
N SER A 454 19.96 -17.36 11.40
CA SER A 454 19.55 -18.67 11.92
C SER A 454 18.05 -18.68 12.23
N GLU A 455 17.46 -19.86 12.38
CA GLU A 455 16.04 -20.00 12.77
C GLU A 455 15.74 -19.30 14.11
N GLU A 456 16.66 -19.39 15.09
CA GLU A 456 16.50 -18.72 16.39
C GLU A 456 16.57 -17.20 16.26
N GLN A 457 17.49 -16.66 15.45
CA GLN A 457 17.58 -15.22 15.19
C GLN A 457 16.32 -14.72 14.47
N THR A 458 15.85 -15.44 13.45
CA THR A 458 14.61 -15.12 12.74
C THR A 458 13.42 -15.10 13.70
N LYS A 459 13.31 -16.09 14.60
CA LYS A 459 12.25 -16.15 15.60
C LYS A 459 12.30 -14.95 16.55
N LEU A 460 13.47 -14.59 17.06
CA LEU A 460 13.62 -13.46 17.97
C LEU A 460 13.25 -12.13 17.30
N ILE A 461 13.67 -11.93 16.04
CA ILE A 461 13.29 -10.74 15.27
C ILE A 461 11.78 -10.70 15.02
N ARG A 462 11.14 -11.83 14.69
CA ARG A 462 9.67 -11.92 14.57
C ARG A 462 8.94 -11.59 15.87
N GLU A 463 9.48 -11.98 17.02
CA GLU A 463 8.91 -11.64 18.33
C GLU A 463 8.99 -10.13 18.60
N SER A 464 10.10 -9.48 18.22
CA SER A 464 10.30 -8.03 18.35
C SER A 464 9.49 -7.19 17.37
N SER A 465 8.92 -7.80 16.35
CA SER A 465 8.14 -7.11 15.30
C SER A 465 6.65 -6.95 15.63
N ARG A 466 6.23 -7.18 16.88
CA ARG A 466 4.82 -7.10 17.30
C ARG A 466 4.53 -5.83 18.08
N PRO A 467 3.37 -5.20 17.88
CA PRO A 467 2.96 -4.03 18.65
C PRO A 467 2.85 -4.34 20.14
N PHE A 468 3.25 -3.37 20.95
CA PHE A 468 3.05 -3.44 22.40
C PHE A 468 1.59 -3.12 22.77
N VAL A 469 0.95 -4.00 23.52
CA VAL A 469 -0.46 -3.86 23.94
C VAL A 469 -0.51 -3.37 25.38
N LYS A 470 -1.27 -2.28 25.61
CA LYS A 470 -1.55 -1.74 26.94
C LYS A 470 -3.06 -1.53 27.09
N THR A 471 -3.58 -1.74 28.31
CA THR A 471 -4.97 -1.44 28.67
C THR A 471 -5.04 -0.68 29.96
N GLU A 472 -6.00 0.22 30.06
CA GLU A 472 -6.32 0.98 31.27
C GLU A 472 -7.83 1.05 31.47
N ARG A 473 -8.30 0.99 32.73
CA ARG A 473 -9.68 1.27 33.05
C ARG A 473 -9.85 2.77 33.26
N LYS A 474 -10.83 3.38 32.59
CA LYS A 474 -11.16 4.80 32.70
C LYS A 474 -12.59 4.95 33.21
N LYS A 475 -12.77 5.90 34.13
CA LYS A 475 -14.10 6.28 34.62
C LYS A 475 -14.50 7.63 34.04
N GLN A 476 -15.80 7.80 33.81
CA GLN A 476 -16.32 9.09 33.40
C GLN A 476 -16.28 10.10 34.54
N GLU A 477 -16.05 11.35 34.20
CA GLU A 477 -16.12 12.52 35.09
C GLU A 477 -16.97 13.57 34.41
N ASP A 478 -18.03 14.04 35.09
CA ASP A 478 -18.94 15.08 34.58
C ASP A 478 -19.48 14.81 33.16
N GLY A 479 -19.78 13.53 32.86
CA GLY A 479 -20.30 13.11 31.56
C GLY A 479 -19.25 13.02 30.44
N ASN A 480 -17.95 13.03 30.77
CA ASN A 480 -16.87 12.91 29.83
C ASN A 480 -15.86 11.84 30.26
N ILE A 481 -15.12 11.32 29.27
CA ILE A 481 -13.91 10.51 29.49
C ILE A 481 -12.70 11.30 29.00
N CYS A 482 -11.72 11.46 29.90
CA CYS A 482 -10.43 12.07 29.56
C CYS A 482 -9.36 10.98 29.43
N VAL A 483 -8.66 10.96 28.31
CA VAL A 483 -7.52 10.06 28.09
C VAL A 483 -6.31 10.83 27.57
N GLU A 484 -5.15 10.41 28.01
CA GLU A 484 -3.86 10.90 27.54
C GLU A 484 -3.21 9.81 26.70
N LEU A 485 -2.76 10.16 25.50
CA LEU A 485 -2.10 9.29 24.57
C LEU A 485 -0.71 9.86 24.21
N PRO A 486 0.36 9.39 24.85
CA PRO A 486 1.71 9.78 24.48
C PRO A 486 2.14 9.04 23.22
N VAL A 487 2.50 9.78 22.17
CA VAL A 487 3.02 9.25 20.90
C VAL A 487 4.50 9.62 20.81
N ASN A 488 5.36 8.63 20.89
CA ASN A 488 6.81 8.80 20.81
C ASN A 488 7.24 9.20 19.39
N GLU A 489 8.50 9.61 19.24
CA GLU A 489 9.14 9.84 17.93
C GLU A 489 8.89 8.64 16.99
N ASN A 490 8.50 8.90 15.76
CA ASN A 490 8.22 7.91 14.74
C ASN A 490 7.21 6.80 15.17
N GLY A 491 6.38 7.13 16.14
CA GLY A 491 5.39 6.21 16.69
C GLY A 491 4.08 6.22 15.93
N VAL A 492 3.46 5.04 15.87
CA VAL A 492 2.06 4.84 15.42
C VAL A 492 1.31 4.09 16.50
N ILE A 493 0.19 4.62 16.95
CA ILE A 493 -0.63 4.02 17.99
C ILE A 493 -2.05 3.82 17.50
N TYR A 494 -2.50 2.57 17.50
CA TYR A 494 -3.93 2.25 17.42
C TYR A 494 -4.52 2.27 18.82
N PHE A 495 -5.70 2.86 19.00
CA PHE A 495 -6.41 2.85 20.27
C PHE A 495 -7.89 2.52 20.12
N GLU A 496 -8.46 1.95 21.17
CA GLU A 496 -9.90 1.78 21.35
C GLU A 496 -10.34 2.26 22.74
N LEU A 497 -11.47 2.89 22.81
CA LEU A 497 -12.17 3.24 24.04
C LEU A 497 -13.53 2.54 24.03
N ASN A 498 -13.58 1.35 24.62
CA ASN A 498 -14.74 0.48 24.61
C ASN A 498 -15.46 0.54 25.95
N ALA A 499 -16.80 0.59 25.92
CA ALA A 499 -17.61 0.52 27.13
C ALA A 499 -17.24 -0.69 27.99
N GLY A 500 -16.98 -0.45 29.28
CA GLY A 500 -16.60 -1.49 30.22
C GLY A 500 -17.79 -2.41 30.51
N LYS A 501 -17.56 -3.72 30.43
CA LYS A 501 -18.55 -4.71 30.89
C LYS A 501 -18.18 -5.13 32.31
N VAL A 502 -19.05 -4.85 33.27
CA VAL A 502 -18.86 -5.28 34.65
C VAL A 502 -19.04 -6.79 34.72
N ASN A 503 -18.06 -7.51 35.27
CA ASN A 503 -18.23 -8.92 35.59
C ASN A 503 -19.31 -9.08 36.64
N PRO A 504 -20.39 -9.85 36.40
CA PRO A 504 -21.44 -10.10 37.36
C PRO A 504 -20.99 -11.00 38.52
N ASP A 505 -19.86 -11.67 38.42
CA ASP A 505 -19.29 -12.48 39.49
C ASP A 505 -18.76 -11.59 40.61
N ARG A 506 -19.52 -11.57 41.71
CA ARG A 506 -19.21 -10.75 42.88
C ARG A 506 -18.12 -11.31 43.79
N GLY A 507 -17.60 -12.49 43.50
CA GLY A 507 -16.52 -13.14 44.26
C GLY A 507 -15.12 -12.81 43.79
N TYR A 508 -15.00 -12.27 42.56
CA TYR A 508 -13.68 -11.97 41.97
C TYR A 508 -13.22 -10.56 42.32
N ASP A 509 -12.04 -10.48 42.96
CA ASP A 509 -11.34 -9.22 43.29
C ASP A 509 -9.94 -9.26 42.69
N TYR A 510 -9.73 -8.49 41.62
CA TYR A 510 -8.47 -8.42 40.90
C TYR A 510 -7.32 -7.91 41.81
N ASP A 511 -7.58 -6.86 42.58
CA ASP A 511 -6.55 -6.25 43.44
C ASP A 511 -6.09 -7.21 44.53
N ARG A 512 -7.01 -8.02 45.05
CA ARG A 512 -6.66 -9.08 45.98
C ARG A 512 -5.85 -10.21 45.34
N VAL A 513 -6.09 -10.51 44.05
CA VAL A 513 -5.34 -11.54 43.34
C VAL A 513 -3.91 -11.09 43.03
N VAL A 514 -3.71 -9.83 42.65
CA VAL A 514 -2.38 -9.31 42.23
C VAL A 514 -1.61 -8.66 43.34
N SER A 515 -2.24 -8.20 44.42
CA SER A 515 -1.58 -7.68 45.59
C SER A 515 -1.07 -8.86 46.46
N LEU A 516 0.20 -9.24 46.27
CA LEU A 516 0.90 -10.19 47.17
C LEU A 516 1.15 -9.61 48.58
N LYS A 517 0.46 -8.55 48.95
CA LYS A 517 0.49 -8.03 50.31
C LYS A 517 -0.54 -8.82 51.12
N ALA A 518 0.00 -9.72 51.94
CA ALA A 518 -0.76 -10.32 53.03
C ALA A 518 -1.29 -9.27 54.01
#